data_3a2c18d22ed5efdd7e7904f87e1bc0ce
#
_entry.id   3a2c18d22ed5efdd7e7904f87e1bc0ce
#
_cell.length_a   1.000
_cell.length_b   1.000
_cell.length_c   1.000
_cell.angle_alpha   90.00
_cell.angle_beta   90.00
_cell.angle_gamma   90.00
#
_symmetry.space_group_name_H-M   'P 1'
#
loop_
_entity.id
_entity.type
_entity.pdbx_description
1 polymer ?
#
loop_
_entity_poly.entity_id
_entity_poly.type
_entity_poly.pdbx_seq_one_letter_code
_entity_poly.pdbx_strand_id
1 'polypeptide(L)'
;MKASFITLLMLALPFGLYAEPIKALLITGGCCHDYDAQREIIPSAVDFYSKLPVEWTIYHQRTKAGDRLLELYKNPDWAKGYDLVVHNECFANIGDVDYIENILKPHREGVPALMIHCSMHCYRTGPTAEEWWKFCGVHSPGHGPKHPFEVKITAPKHEVMLGMSDWKTPQGELYFIKTAYSTMTPLAESLSKKTKTMHTNIWVNAYGPSETRVFGTSIGHHNETMLEPNYMEMITRGLLWAAGKPVLENINSNKL
;
A
#
# COMPACT_ATOMS: atom_id res chain seq x y z
N MET A 1 -35.94 -37.38 54.31
CA MET A 1 -35.94 -36.26 53.36
C MET A 1 -34.59 -36.30 52.58
N LYS A 2 -34.61 -36.71 51.28
CA LYS A 2 -33.42 -36.76 50.44
C LYS A 2 -33.42 -35.49 49.58
N ALA A 3 -32.43 -34.63 49.76
CA ALA A 3 -32.22 -33.45 48.93
C ALA A 3 -31.48 -33.84 47.64
N SER A 4 -32.15 -33.71 46.47
CA SER A 4 -31.53 -33.88 45.16
C SER A 4 -30.85 -32.57 44.77
N PHE A 5 -29.53 -32.59 44.63
CA PHE A 5 -28.78 -31.50 44.02
C PHE A 5 -28.84 -31.63 42.49
N ILE A 6 -29.46 -30.66 41.83
CA ILE A 6 -29.45 -30.52 40.36
C ILE A 6 -28.21 -29.72 40.04
N THR A 7 -27.21 -30.41 39.45
CA THR A 7 -26.00 -29.76 38.91
C THR A 7 -26.36 -29.17 37.55
N LEU A 8 -26.43 -27.84 37.48
CA LEU A 8 -26.64 -27.09 36.24
C LEU A 8 -25.30 -27.04 35.45
N LEU A 9 -25.22 -27.87 34.39
CA LEU A 9 -24.08 -27.88 33.49
C LEU A 9 -24.22 -26.68 32.53
N MET A 10 -23.49 -25.58 32.80
CA MET A 10 -23.35 -24.47 31.85
C MET A 10 -22.52 -24.93 30.65
N LEU A 11 -23.15 -25.18 29.51
CA LEU A 11 -22.47 -25.31 28.23
C LEU A 11 -21.92 -23.94 27.85
N ALA A 12 -20.60 -23.76 27.98
CA ALA A 12 -19.90 -22.65 27.37
C ALA A 12 -19.89 -22.89 25.85
N LEU A 13 -20.70 -22.13 25.12
CA LEU A 13 -20.60 -22.07 23.66
C LEU A 13 -19.22 -21.51 23.32
N PRO A 14 -18.49 -22.13 22.38
CA PRO A 14 -17.21 -21.55 21.93
C PRO A 14 -17.55 -20.22 21.24
N PHE A 15 -17.17 -19.10 21.84
CA PHE A 15 -17.04 -17.84 21.13
C PHE A 15 -16.03 -18.10 20.01
N GLY A 16 -16.50 -18.15 18.77
CA GLY A 16 -15.64 -18.17 17.60
C GLY A 16 -14.72 -16.95 17.71
N LEU A 17 -13.43 -17.19 17.82
CA LEU A 17 -12.41 -16.14 17.76
C LEU A 17 -12.44 -15.55 16.33
N TYR A 18 -13.31 -14.57 16.11
CA TYR A 18 -13.20 -13.74 14.89
C TYR A 18 -11.88 -12.97 15.01
N ALA A 19 -11.07 -13.06 13.99
CA ALA A 19 -9.86 -12.26 13.91
C ALA A 19 -10.24 -10.78 13.97
N GLU A 20 -9.56 -10.00 14.80
CA GLU A 20 -9.76 -8.55 14.85
C GLU A 20 -9.46 -7.95 13.47
N PRO A 21 -10.30 -7.03 12.98
CA PRO A 21 -10.10 -6.40 11.69
C PRO A 21 -8.81 -5.56 11.67
N ILE A 22 -8.17 -5.52 10.52
CA ILE A 22 -7.07 -4.57 10.26
C ILE A 22 -7.70 -3.19 10.05
N LYS A 23 -7.35 -2.21 10.88
CA LYS A 23 -7.82 -0.83 10.74
C LYS A 23 -6.94 -0.09 9.74
N ALA A 24 -7.44 0.12 8.53
CA ALA A 24 -6.70 0.74 7.44
C ALA A 24 -7.23 2.15 7.12
N LEU A 25 -6.31 3.12 7.04
CA LEU A 25 -6.61 4.46 6.54
C LEU A 25 -6.17 4.56 5.07
N LEU A 26 -7.12 4.72 4.16
CA LEU A 26 -6.83 5.02 2.75
C LEU A 26 -6.88 6.53 2.53
N ILE A 27 -5.76 7.11 2.11
CA ILE A 27 -5.65 8.52 1.74
C ILE A 27 -5.54 8.59 0.23
N THR A 28 -6.44 9.36 -0.40
CA THR A 28 -6.53 9.38 -1.86
C THR A 28 -6.97 10.77 -2.37
N GLY A 29 -6.50 11.12 -3.57
CA GLY A 29 -6.82 12.39 -4.22
C GLY A 29 -5.63 13.07 -4.86
N GLY A 30 -5.81 14.29 -5.31
CA GLY A 30 -4.79 15.06 -6.02
C GLY A 30 -4.95 15.02 -7.54
N CYS A 31 -3.85 15.29 -8.29
CA CYS A 31 -3.90 15.34 -9.74
C CYS A 31 -3.79 13.95 -10.41
N CYS A 32 -4.12 13.94 -11.66
CA CYS A 32 -3.58 13.02 -12.68
C CYS A 32 -4.23 11.64 -12.79
N HIS A 33 -5.03 11.18 -11.81
CA HIS A 33 -5.63 9.85 -11.77
C HIS A 33 -7.13 9.91 -11.45
N ASP A 34 -7.82 8.78 -11.64
CA ASP A 34 -9.23 8.62 -11.30
C ASP A 34 -9.38 8.12 -9.85
N TYR A 35 -9.07 9.00 -8.90
CA TYR A 35 -9.16 8.69 -7.47
C TYR A 35 -10.59 8.44 -6.98
N ASP A 36 -11.60 8.94 -7.70
CA ASP A 36 -13.00 8.64 -7.39
C ASP A 36 -13.31 7.14 -7.57
N ALA A 37 -12.74 6.51 -8.60
CA ALA A 37 -12.86 5.06 -8.80
C ALA A 37 -11.86 4.28 -7.93
N GLN A 38 -10.62 4.74 -7.82
CA GLN A 38 -9.56 4.00 -7.13
C GLN A 38 -9.82 3.81 -5.63
N ARG A 39 -10.50 4.76 -4.97
CA ARG A 39 -10.91 4.64 -3.57
C ARG A 39 -11.91 3.50 -3.30
N GLU A 40 -12.61 3.05 -4.34
CA GLU A 40 -13.52 1.89 -4.27
C GLU A 40 -12.82 0.60 -4.71
N ILE A 41 -11.93 0.69 -5.73
CA ILE A 41 -11.19 -0.46 -6.26
C ILE A 41 -10.25 -1.06 -5.22
N ILE A 42 -9.50 -0.22 -4.48
CA ILE A 42 -8.51 -0.71 -3.51
C ILE A 42 -9.16 -1.50 -2.37
N PRO A 43 -10.17 -0.97 -1.65
CA PRO A 43 -10.88 -1.76 -0.64
C PRO A 43 -11.50 -3.04 -1.22
N SER A 44 -12.17 -2.95 -2.37
CA SER A 44 -12.80 -4.10 -3.01
C SER A 44 -11.80 -5.21 -3.36
N ALA A 45 -10.59 -4.84 -3.82
CA ALA A 45 -9.53 -5.81 -4.09
C ALA A 45 -9.10 -6.55 -2.82
N VAL A 46 -8.91 -5.80 -1.73
CA VAL A 46 -8.50 -6.37 -0.44
C VAL A 46 -9.61 -7.25 0.14
N ASP A 47 -10.86 -6.78 0.14
CA ASP A 47 -12.00 -7.55 0.65
C ASP A 47 -12.22 -8.85 -0.13
N PHE A 48 -11.90 -8.84 -1.43
CA PHE A 48 -12.01 -10.03 -2.28
C PHE A 48 -10.90 -11.05 -1.99
N TYR A 49 -9.65 -10.62 -1.83
CA TYR A 49 -8.51 -11.51 -1.68
C TYR A 49 -8.08 -11.78 -0.23
N SER A 50 -8.43 -10.93 0.74
CA SER A 50 -8.08 -11.15 2.15
C SER A 50 -9.06 -12.12 2.82
N LYS A 51 -8.53 -12.99 3.70
CA LYS A 51 -9.32 -13.78 4.66
C LYS A 51 -9.57 -13.00 5.96
N LEU A 52 -8.74 -12.00 6.24
CA LEU A 52 -8.92 -11.14 7.40
C LEU A 52 -9.84 -9.97 7.02
N PRO A 53 -10.77 -9.59 7.89
CA PRO A 53 -11.56 -8.39 7.68
C PRO A 53 -10.67 -7.14 7.75
N VAL A 54 -10.98 -6.14 6.92
CA VAL A 54 -10.33 -4.83 6.95
C VAL A 54 -11.37 -3.76 7.20
N GLU A 55 -11.17 -2.97 8.24
CA GLU A 55 -12.00 -1.80 8.56
C GLU A 55 -11.38 -0.58 7.90
N TRP A 56 -12.07 -0.06 6.89
CA TRP A 56 -11.58 1.05 6.09
C TRP A 56 -12.07 2.40 6.60
N THR A 57 -11.13 3.32 6.83
CA THR A 57 -11.40 4.76 6.86
C THR A 57 -10.85 5.36 5.57
N ILE A 58 -11.68 6.07 4.81
CA ILE A 58 -11.26 6.66 3.54
C ILE A 58 -11.25 8.19 3.66
N TYR A 59 -10.06 8.79 3.55
CA TYR A 59 -9.89 10.22 3.40
C TYR A 59 -9.66 10.55 1.93
N HIS A 60 -10.69 11.13 1.30
CA HIS A 60 -10.65 11.45 -0.12
C HIS A 60 -10.69 12.96 -0.35
N GLN A 61 -9.63 13.52 -0.96
CA GLN A 61 -9.58 14.91 -1.36
C GLN A 61 -9.87 15.06 -2.85
N ARG A 62 -11.11 15.37 -3.20
CA ARG A 62 -11.49 15.65 -4.59
C ARG A 62 -10.86 16.96 -5.04
N THR A 63 -9.77 16.88 -5.77
CA THR A 63 -9.08 18.00 -6.40
C THR A 63 -8.22 17.49 -7.55
N LYS A 64 -7.91 18.39 -8.50
CA LYS A 64 -6.89 18.12 -9.54
C LYS A 64 -5.63 18.96 -9.30
N ALA A 65 -5.55 19.67 -8.18
CA ALA A 65 -4.39 20.46 -7.81
C ALA A 65 -3.33 19.57 -7.15
N GLY A 66 -2.08 19.74 -7.55
CA GLY A 66 -0.93 19.01 -6.98
C GLY A 66 -0.27 19.72 -5.79
N ASP A 67 -0.85 20.82 -5.31
CA ASP A 67 -0.33 21.69 -4.24
C ASP A 67 -1.31 21.87 -3.06
N ARG A 68 -2.40 21.08 -3.05
CA ARG A 68 -3.40 21.16 -1.98
C ARG A 68 -2.91 20.44 -0.72
N LEU A 69 -2.80 21.19 0.39
CA LEU A 69 -2.58 20.60 1.71
C LEU A 69 -3.86 19.88 2.18
N LEU A 70 -3.71 18.65 2.67
CA LEU A 70 -4.81 17.89 3.26
C LEU A 70 -4.99 18.29 4.72
N GLU A 71 -6.20 18.62 5.14
CA GLU A 71 -6.50 18.99 6.52
C GLU A 71 -6.16 17.85 7.50
N LEU A 72 -6.30 16.59 7.04
CA LEU A 72 -5.93 15.40 7.81
C LEU A 72 -4.51 15.52 8.38
N TYR A 73 -3.54 15.86 7.54
CA TYR A 73 -2.12 15.88 7.90
C TYR A 73 -1.71 17.08 8.77
N LYS A 74 -2.62 18.05 9.01
CA LYS A 74 -2.39 19.15 9.97
C LYS A 74 -2.59 18.68 11.43
N ASN A 75 -3.28 17.57 11.64
CA ASN A 75 -3.41 16.95 12.95
C ASN A 75 -2.15 16.11 13.25
N PRO A 76 -1.42 16.32 14.35
CA PRO A 76 -0.25 15.52 14.69
C PRO A 76 -0.56 14.05 14.99
N ASP A 77 -1.79 13.73 15.36
CA ASP A 77 -2.28 12.38 15.67
C ASP A 77 -3.05 11.75 14.47
N TRP A 78 -2.83 12.20 13.24
CA TRP A 78 -3.63 11.84 12.06
C TRP A 78 -3.68 10.34 11.78
N ALA A 79 -2.64 9.59 12.12
CA ALA A 79 -2.54 8.14 11.90
C ALA A 79 -2.85 7.30 13.16
N LYS A 80 -3.25 7.95 14.27
CA LYS A 80 -3.49 7.26 15.54
C LYS A 80 -4.69 6.33 15.48
N GLY A 81 -4.46 5.09 15.89
CA GLY A 81 -5.50 4.06 15.95
C GLY A 81 -5.68 3.27 14.66
N TYR A 82 -4.85 3.52 13.64
CA TYR A 82 -4.78 2.69 12.44
C TYR A 82 -3.59 1.73 12.52
N ASP A 83 -3.80 0.52 12.03
CA ASP A 83 -2.78 -0.52 11.92
C ASP A 83 -1.94 -0.36 10.64
N LEU A 84 -2.45 0.42 9.66
CA LEU A 84 -1.84 0.62 8.35
C LEU A 84 -2.38 1.88 7.68
N VAL A 85 -1.53 2.57 6.92
CA VAL A 85 -1.91 3.68 6.03
C VAL A 85 -1.66 3.29 4.58
N VAL A 86 -2.65 3.51 3.71
CA VAL A 86 -2.53 3.35 2.26
C VAL A 86 -2.46 4.73 1.61
N HIS A 87 -1.30 5.06 1.07
CA HIS A 87 -1.05 6.27 0.32
C HIS A 87 -1.35 6.05 -1.17
N ASN A 88 -2.47 6.62 -1.63
CA ASN A 88 -2.89 6.64 -3.04
C ASN A 88 -3.26 8.08 -3.43
N GLU A 89 -2.36 9.01 -3.21
CA GLU A 89 -2.54 10.43 -3.50
C GLU A 89 -1.44 10.97 -4.44
N CYS A 90 -1.68 12.15 -5.04
CA CYS A 90 -0.71 12.83 -5.91
C CYS A 90 -0.65 14.34 -5.64
N PHE A 91 0.21 14.75 -4.72
CA PHE A 91 0.45 16.15 -4.31
C PHE A 91 1.94 16.52 -4.48
N ALA A 92 2.37 16.58 -5.75
CA ALA A 92 3.78 16.71 -6.11
C ALA A 92 4.41 18.06 -5.73
N ASN A 93 3.61 19.13 -5.67
CA ASN A 93 4.10 20.51 -5.57
C ASN A 93 4.06 21.08 -4.15
N ILE A 94 4.05 20.22 -3.14
CA ILE A 94 4.13 20.60 -1.72
C ILE A 94 5.58 20.42 -1.27
N GLY A 95 6.14 21.48 -0.67
CA GLY A 95 7.50 21.50 -0.11
C GLY A 95 7.56 22.08 1.30
N ASP A 96 6.42 22.18 1.99
CA ASP A 96 6.34 22.64 3.38
C ASP A 96 6.97 21.60 4.31
N VAL A 97 8.03 21.98 5.02
CA VAL A 97 8.85 21.09 5.84
C VAL A 97 8.05 20.52 7.00
N ASP A 98 7.38 21.39 7.77
CA ASP A 98 6.66 20.97 8.98
C ASP A 98 5.48 20.05 8.62
N TYR A 99 4.81 20.35 7.52
CA TYR A 99 3.73 19.54 7.00
C TYR A 99 4.20 18.13 6.60
N ILE A 100 5.31 18.02 5.84
CA ILE A 100 5.86 16.74 5.41
C ILE A 100 6.41 15.95 6.60
N GLU A 101 7.09 16.64 7.55
CA GLU A 101 7.56 16.01 8.79
C GLU A 101 6.40 15.44 9.61
N ASN A 102 5.27 16.14 9.66
CA ASN A 102 4.07 15.63 10.33
C ASN A 102 3.49 14.39 9.65
N ILE A 103 3.58 14.27 8.31
CA ILE A 103 3.20 13.06 7.58
C ILE A 103 4.14 11.91 7.92
N LEU A 104 5.44 12.14 7.93
CA LEU A 104 6.46 11.11 8.12
C LEU A 104 6.57 10.61 9.57
N LYS A 105 6.21 11.44 10.54
CA LYS A 105 6.37 11.13 11.97
C LYS A 105 5.77 9.78 12.39
N PRO A 106 4.47 9.48 12.16
CA PRO A 106 3.89 8.19 12.58
C PRO A 106 4.57 7.00 11.90
N HIS A 107 5.05 7.17 10.67
CA HIS A 107 5.78 6.10 9.97
C HIS A 107 7.16 5.86 10.55
N ARG A 108 7.87 6.89 11.01
CA ARG A 108 9.11 6.71 11.78
C ARG A 108 8.87 6.03 13.13
N GLU A 109 7.68 6.20 13.69
CA GLU A 109 7.23 5.62 14.97
C GLU A 109 6.65 4.21 14.82
N GLY A 110 6.58 3.66 13.61
CA GLY A 110 6.24 2.27 13.36
C GLY A 110 4.88 2.02 12.69
N VAL A 111 4.12 3.06 12.28
CA VAL A 111 2.88 2.87 11.52
C VAL A 111 3.20 2.44 10.09
N PRO A 112 2.85 1.22 9.67
CA PRO A 112 3.18 0.69 8.36
C PRO A 112 2.47 1.42 7.21
N ALA A 113 2.99 1.26 5.97
CA ALA A 113 2.40 1.91 4.82
C ALA A 113 2.34 1.03 3.57
N LEU A 114 1.36 1.35 2.73
CA LEU A 114 1.25 0.93 1.34
C LEU A 114 1.38 2.17 0.46
N MET A 115 2.34 2.16 -0.48
CA MET A 115 2.60 3.27 -1.40
C MET A 115 2.19 2.87 -2.81
N ILE A 116 1.18 3.56 -3.35
CA ILE A 116 0.64 3.23 -4.66
C ILE A 116 0.97 4.32 -5.68
N HIS A 117 1.67 3.94 -6.74
CA HIS A 117 1.87 4.70 -7.96
C HIS A 117 2.33 6.14 -7.71
N CYS A 118 1.46 7.12 -7.90
CA CYS A 118 1.82 8.54 -7.84
C CYS A 118 2.18 9.02 -6.44
N SER A 119 1.86 8.29 -5.38
CA SER A 119 2.24 8.67 -4.03
C SER A 119 3.76 8.80 -3.85
N MET A 120 4.56 8.02 -4.61
CA MET A 120 6.02 8.16 -4.65
C MET A 120 6.51 9.48 -5.30
N HIS A 121 5.66 10.18 -6.03
CA HIS A 121 5.93 11.49 -6.62
C HIS A 121 5.37 12.67 -5.80
N CYS A 122 4.73 12.42 -4.65
CA CYS A 122 4.31 13.47 -3.74
C CYS A 122 5.50 14.18 -3.09
N TYR A 123 5.27 15.37 -2.57
CA TYR A 123 6.18 16.10 -1.69
C TYR A 123 7.62 16.23 -2.22
N ARG A 124 7.79 16.28 -3.54
CA ARG A 124 9.10 16.26 -4.21
C ARG A 124 9.72 17.64 -4.41
N THR A 125 9.10 18.68 -3.90
CA THR A 125 9.64 20.04 -3.89
C THR A 125 10.12 20.39 -2.48
N GLY A 126 11.23 21.12 -2.38
CA GLY A 126 11.77 21.53 -1.09
C GLY A 126 12.77 20.55 -0.45
N PRO A 127 13.29 20.89 0.73
CA PRO A 127 14.44 20.20 1.35
C PRO A 127 14.08 18.81 1.94
N THR A 128 12.82 18.54 2.23
CA THR A 128 12.34 17.26 2.79
C THR A 128 12.03 16.20 1.73
N ALA A 129 12.18 16.52 0.46
CA ALA A 129 11.89 15.57 -0.63
C ALA A 129 12.68 14.25 -0.53
N GLU A 130 13.94 14.32 -0.09
CA GLU A 130 14.77 13.13 0.08
C GLU A 130 14.25 12.22 1.22
N GLU A 131 13.72 12.78 2.31
CA GLU A 131 13.14 12.00 3.40
C GLU A 131 11.87 11.27 2.94
N TRP A 132 11.03 11.91 2.11
CA TRP A 132 9.91 11.25 1.48
C TRP A 132 10.34 10.08 0.58
N TRP A 133 11.40 10.26 -0.24
CA TRP A 133 11.92 9.18 -1.07
C TRP A 133 12.53 8.04 -0.27
N LYS A 134 13.19 8.32 0.86
CA LYS A 134 13.66 7.29 1.80
C LYS A 134 12.47 6.51 2.40
N PHE A 135 11.39 7.19 2.74
CA PHE A 135 10.16 6.55 3.19
C PHE A 135 9.57 5.66 2.08
N CYS A 136 9.48 6.13 0.86
CA CYS A 136 9.07 5.32 -0.28
C CYS A 136 10.03 4.15 -0.55
N GLY A 137 11.32 4.24 -0.17
CA GLY A 137 12.39 3.30 -0.51
C GLY A 137 13.02 3.54 -1.87
N VAL A 138 12.45 4.42 -2.68
CA VAL A 138 12.88 4.72 -4.06
C VAL A 138 12.68 6.19 -4.40
N HIS A 139 13.54 6.69 -5.33
CA HIS A 139 13.36 7.98 -5.99
C HIS A 139 13.11 7.77 -7.48
N SER A 140 12.02 8.31 -7.99
CA SER A 140 11.69 8.36 -9.40
C SER A 140 11.57 9.82 -9.89
N PRO A 141 12.32 10.25 -10.91
CA PRO A 141 12.17 11.59 -11.49
C PRO A 141 10.98 11.69 -12.47
N GLY A 142 10.39 10.58 -12.88
CA GLY A 142 9.32 10.54 -13.88
C GLY A 142 9.10 9.13 -14.44
N HIS A 143 8.37 9.05 -15.53
CA HIS A 143 7.89 7.80 -16.12
C HIS A 143 8.03 7.77 -17.66
N GLY A 144 7.77 6.60 -18.23
CA GLY A 144 7.67 6.37 -19.67
C GLY A 144 6.29 6.72 -20.23
N PRO A 145 6.10 6.45 -21.53
CA PRO A 145 4.78 6.52 -22.14
C PRO A 145 3.86 5.43 -21.60
N LYS A 146 2.55 5.67 -21.65
CA LYS A 146 1.53 4.71 -21.26
C LYS A 146 1.45 3.56 -22.28
N HIS A 147 1.66 2.36 -21.82
CA HIS A 147 1.56 1.13 -22.60
C HIS A 147 1.54 -0.12 -21.70
N PRO A 148 1.03 -1.26 -22.19
CA PRO A 148 1.20 -2.55 -21.52
C PRO A 148 2.67 -2.89 -21.32
N PHE A 149 3.03 -3.44 -20.15
CA PHE A 149 4.39 -3.92 -19.88
C PHE A 149 4.35 -5.22 -19.07
N GLU A 150 5.39 -6.03 -19.27
CA GLU A 150 5.60 -7.27 -18.51
C GLU A 150 6.09 -6.92 -17.10
N VAL A 151 5.51 -7.52 -16.08
CA VAL A 151 5.97 -7.49 -14.69
C VAL A 151 6.68 -8.80 -14.43
N LYS A 152 7.98 -8.74 -14.19
CA LYS A 152 8.84 -9.90 -13.94
C LYS A 152 9.17 -9.99 -12.47
N ILE A 153 8.80 -11.10 -11.84
CA ILE A 153 9.08 -11.36 -10.43
C ILE A 153 10.58 -11.65 -10.26
N THR A 154 11.26 -10.85 -9.43
CA THR A 154 12.69 -11.00 -9.13
C THR A 154 12.96 -11.65 -7.77
N ALA A 155 11.96 -11.65 -6.87
CA ALA A 155 12.02 -12.26 -5.55
C ALA A 155 10.92 -13.33 -5.32
N PRO A 156 10.92 -14.46 -6.06
CA PRO A 156 9.82 -15.43 -6.01
C PRO A 156 9.70 -16.19 -4.68
N LYS A 157 10.70 -16.07 -3.79
CA LYS A 157 10.68 -16.66 -2.44
C LYS A 157 10.18 -15.69 -1.36
N HIS A 158 10.03 -14.40 -1.68
CA HIS A 158 9.47 -13.43 -0.74
C HIS A 158 7.98 -13.71 -0.54
N GLU A 159 7.48 -13.67 0.69
CA GLU A 159 6.11 -14.07 1.04
C GLU A 159 5.02 -13.33 0.25
N VAL A 160 5.27 -12.07 -0.15
CA VAL A 160 4.36 -11.31 -1.01
C VAL A 160 4.26 -11.90 -2.41
N MET A 161 5.37 -12.44 -2.97
CA MET A 161 5.45 -12.95 -4.34
C MET A 161 5.31 -14.46 -4.44
N LEU A 162 5.39 -15.18 -3.31
CA LEU A 162 5.41 -16.65 -3.32
C LEU A 162 4.12 -17.23 -3.96
N GLY A 163 4.30 -18.00 -5.04
CA GLY A 163 3.20 -18.59 -5.80
C GLY A 163 2.58 -17.67 -6.86
N MET A 164 2.96 -16.40 -6.93
CA MET A 164 2.60 -15.54 -8.06
C MET A 164 3.50 -15.83 -9.28
N SER A 165 2.99 -15.58 -10.47
CA SER A 165 3.71 -15.73 -11.74
C SER A 165 3.94 -14.36 -12.39
N ASP A 166 4.88 -14.26 -13.32
CA ASP A 166 5.02 -13.08 -14.18
C ASP A 166 3.70 -12.80 -14.89
N TRP A 167 3.36 -11.52 -15.04
CA TRP A 167 2.14 -11.10 -15.72
C TRP A 167 2.36 -9.86 -16.59
N LYS A 168 1.35 -9.51 -17.36
CA LYS A 168 1.36 -8.31 -18.20
C LYS A 168 0.24 -7.36 -17.79
N THR A 169 0.56 -6.09 -17.61
CA THR A 169 -0.45 -5.06 -17.34
C THR A 169 -1.29 -4.82 -18.61
N PRO A 170 -2.62 -4.64 -18.51
CA PRO A 170 -3.46 -4.22 -19.65
C PRO A 170 -3.00 -2.87 -20.21
N GLN A 171 -2.69 -1.93 -19.33
CA GLN A 171 -2.15 -0.62 -19.61
C GLN A 171 -1.28 -0.19 -18.43
N GLY A 172 -0.34 0.74 -18.62
CA GLY A 172 0.50 1.17 -17.51
C GLY A 172 1.39 2.35 -17.84
N GLU A 173 2.01 2.87 -16.80
CA GLU A 173 2.95 3.97 -16.83
C GLU A 173 4.16 3.56 -15.97
N LEU A 174 5.20 3.03 -16.63
CA LEU A 174 6.37 2.53 -15.92
C LEU A 174 7.24 3.70 -15.44
N TYR A 175 7.46 3.76 -14.13
CA TYR A 175 8.29 4.77 -13.50
C TYR A 175 9.78 4.42 -13.62
N PHE A 176 10.61 5.45 -13.83
CA PHE A 176 12.06 5.31 -13.88
C PHE A 176 12.62 5.44 -12.48
N ILE A 177 13.16 4.36 -11.93
CA ILE A 177 13.82 4.42 -10.63
C ILE A 177 15.25 4.92 -10.85
N LYS A 178 15.54 6.10 -10.29
CA LYS A 178 16.87 6.73 -10.33
C LYS A 178 17.71 6.28 -9.12
N THR A 179 17.07 6.17 -7.96
CA THR A 179 17.73 5.74 -6.72
C THR A 179 16.86 4.68 -6.05
N ALA A 180 17.48 3.58 -5.69
CA ALA A 180 16.98 2.58 -4.78
C ALA A 180 17.77 2.72 -3.47
N TYR A 181 17.08 2.98 -2.36
CA TYR A 181 17.75 3.10 -1.06
C TYR A 181 18.12 1.72 -0.52
N SER A 182 19.16 1.64 0.30
CA SER A 182 19.70 0.37 0.79
C SER A 182 18.74 -0.45 1.67
N THR A 183 17.70 0.18 2.18
CA THR A 183 16.63 -0.46 2.97
C THR A 183 15.52 -1.06 2.11
N MET A 184 15.54 -0.80 0.78
CA MET A 184 14.57 -1.31 -0.17
C MET A 184 15.01 -2.67 -0.72
N THR A 185 14.06 -3.59 -0.84
CA THR A 185 14.22 -4.89 -1.51
C THR A 185 13.29 -4.96 -2.71
N PRO A 186 13.82 -5.11 -3.95
CA PRO A 186 12.98 -5.25 -5.14
C PRO A 186 12.28 -6.62 -5.15
N LEU A 187 11.02 -6.61 -5.53
CA LEU A 187 10.19 -7.83 -5.66
C LEU A 187 9.86 -8.15 -7.11
N ALA A 188 9.68 -7.12 -7.95
CA ALA A 188 9.46 -7.28 -9.38
C ALA A 188 9.98 -6.07 -10.17
N GLU A 189 10.22 -6.29 -11.46
CA GLU A 189 10.79 -5.30 -12.37
C GLU A 189 10.13 -5.37 -13.75
N SER A 190 10.24 -4.29 -14.51
CA SER A 190 9.81 -4.21 -15.90
C SER A 190 10.84 -3.52 -16.77
N LEU A 191 10.92 -3.96 -18.03
CA LEU A 191 11.79 -3.34 -19.04
C LEU A 191 11.14 -2.06 -19.59
N SER A 192 11.80 -0.95 -19.42
CA SER A 192 11.37 0.33 -20.00
C SER A 192 11.67 0.39 -21.50
N LYS A 193 10.64 0.65 -22.30
CA LYS A 193 10.79 0.89 -23.73
C LYS A 193 11.59 2.17 -24.04
N LYS A 194 11.55 3.15 -23.12
CA LYS A 194 12.21 4.45 -23.29
C LYS A 194 13.68 4.39 -22.89
N THR A 195 14.00 3.88 -21.71
CA THR A 195 15.38 3.85 -21.18
C THR A 195 16.16 2.60 -21.60
N LYS A 196 15.46 1.54 -22.06
CA LYS A 196 16.03 0.22 -22.40
C LYS A 196 16.66 -0.49 -21.19
N THR A 197 16.26 -0.11 -19.98
CA THR A 197 16.72 -0.68 -18.71
C THR A 197 15.56 -1.24 -17.91
N MET A 198 15.86 -2.17 -17.01
CA MET A 198 14.91 -2.66 -16.02
C MET A 198 14.68 -1.60 -14.95
N HIS A 199 13.44 -1.46 -14.51
CA HIS A 199 13.08 -0.62 -13.36
C HIS A 199 12.22 -1.41 -12.42
N THR A 200 12.56 -1.36 -11.13
CA THR A 200 11.73 -1.92 -10.05
C THR A 200 10.36 -1.27 -10.08
N ASN A 201 9.32 -2.08 -10.02
CA ASN A 201 7.92 -1.64 -10.01
C ASN A 201 7.10 -2.17 -8.84
N ILE A 202 7.64 -3.16 -8.10
CA ILE A 202 7.11 -3.66 -6.83
C ILE A 202 8.28 -3.88 -5.89
N TRP A 203 8.17 -3.40 -4.66
CA TRP A 203 9.22 -3.50 -3.65
C TRP A 203 8.67 -3.49 -2.23
N VAL A 204 9.53 -3.83 -1.29
CA VAL A 204 9.33 -3.58 0.14
C VAL A 204 10.46 -2.71 0.66
N ASN A 205 10.21 -1.96 1.72
CA ASN A 205 11.18 -1.07 2.34
C ASN A 205 11.06 -1.13 3.86
N ALA A 206 12.18 -0.99 4.57
CA ALA A 206 12.25 -0.83 6.02
C ALA A 206 12.61 0.63 6.33
N TYR A 207 11.63 1.41 6.80
CA TYR A 207 11.80 2.85 6.96
C TYR A 207 12.11 3.26 8.40
N GLY A 208 13.12 4.14 8.53
CA GLY A 208 13.46 4.81 9.78
C GLY A 208 13.99 3.86 10.88
N PRO A 209 14.15 4.38 12.10
CA PRO A 209 14.73 3.62 13.20
C PRO A 209 13.85 2.46 13.69
N SER A 210 12.54 2.50 13.41
CA SER A 210 11.60 1.42 13.76
C SER A 210 11.55 0.33 12.70
N GLU A 211 12.33 0.44 11.61
CA GLU A 211 12.30 -0.49 10.46
C GLU A 211 10.87 -0.71 9.94
N THR A 212 10.10 0.37 9.91
CA THR A 212 8.67 0.34 9.57
C THR A 212 8.46 -0.26 8.19
N ARG A 213 7.58 -1.24 8.10
CA ARG A 213 7.27 -1.92 6.84
C ARG A 213 6.53 -1.00 5.88
N VAL A 214 7.09 -0.80 4.71
CA VAL A 214 6.48 -0.06 3.61
C VAL A 214 6.45 -0.97 2.38
N PHE A 215 5.27 -1.32 1.91
CA PHE A 215 5.11 -1.96 0.60
C PHE A 215 4.90 -0.88 -0.46
N GLY A 216 5.59 -0.98 -1.59
CA GLY A 216 5.49 -0.01 -2.67
C GLY A 216 5.27 -0.62 -4.04
N THR A 217 4.46 0.06 -4.86
CA THR A 217 4.32 -0.27 -6.28
C THR A 217 4.19 0.99 -7.12
N SER A 218 4.91 1.03 -8.25
CA SER A 218 4.75 2.06 -9.28
C SER A 218 3.62 1.74 -10.28
N ILE A 219 2.98 0.57 -10.15
CA ILE A 219 1.82 0.17 -10.96
C ILE A 219 0.55 0.77 -10.33
N GLY A 220 -0.41 1.25 -11.13
CA GLY A 220 -1.67 1.77 -10.60
C GLY A 220 -2.20 3.04 -11.27
N HIS A 221 -1.68 3.38 -12.49
CA HIS A 221 -2.16 4.56 -13.22
C HIS A 221 -3.60 4.42 -13.72
N HIS A 222 -3.94 3.23 -14.25
CA HIS A 222 -5.21 2.98 -14.91
C HIS A 222 -6.10 2.04 -14.09
N ASN A 223 -7.41 2.33 -14.07
CA ASN A 223 -8.38 1.51 -13.34
C ASN A 223 -8.42 0.07 -13.85
N GLU A 224 -8.32 -0.15 -15.18
CA GLU A 224 -8.28 -1.50 -15.76
C GLU A 224 -7.06 -2.31 -15.31
N THR A 225 -5.94 -1.65 -15.02
CA THR A 225 -4.76 -2.31 -14.46
C THR A 225 -4.97 -2.62 -12.97
N MET A 226 -5.62 -1.74 -12.23
CA MET A 226 -5.92 -1.96 -10.81
C MET A 226 -6.99 -3.04 -10.59
N LEU A 227 -7.84 -3.29 -11.59
CA LEU A 227 -8.86 -4.34 -11.60
C LEU A 227 -8.33 -5.68 -12.14
N GLU A 228 -7.08 -5.72 -12.61
CA GLU A 228 -6.46 -6.94 -13.10
C GLU A 228 -6.17 -7.89 -11.91
N PRO A 229 -6.51 -9.19 -12.00
CA PRO A 229 -6.44 -10.12 -10.87
C PRO A 229 -5.08 -10.18 -10.16
N ASN A 230 -3.96 -10.23 -10.93
CA ASN A 230 -2.63 -10.27 -10.30
C ASN A 230 -2.31 -8.96 -9.56
N TYR A 231 -2.79 -7.80 -10.07
CA TYR A 231 -2.64 -6.53 -9.36
C TYR A 231 -3.43 -6.53 -8.06
N MET A 232 -4.70 -6.95 -8.10
CA MET A 232 -5.56 -6.99 -6.91
C MET A 232 -4.99 -7.92 -5.84
N GLU A 233 -4.53 -9.11 -6.23
CA GLU A 233 -3.89 -10.06 -5.33
C GLU A 233 -2.59 -9.48 -4.75
N MET A 234 -1.73 -8.89 -5.59
CA MET A 234 -0.47 -8.25 -5.18
C MET A 234 -0.69 -7.14 -4.13
N ILE A 235 -1.65 -6.24 -4.35
CA ILE A 235 -1.98 -5.16 -3.40
C ILE A 235 -2.44 -5.74 -2.06
N THR A 236 -3.29 -6.78 -2.09
CA THR A 236 -3.77 -7.43 -0.86
C THR A 236 -2.62 -8.12 -0.11
N ARG A 237 -1.74 -8.81 -0.82
CA ARG A 237 -0.55 -9.43 -0.23
C ARG A 237 0.39 -8.37 0.39
N GLY A 238 0.59 -7.25 -0.32
CA GLY A 238 1.37 -6.11 0.17
C GLY A 238 0.79 -5.51 1.45
N LEU A 239 -0.54 -5.36 1.51
CA LEU A 239 -1.26 -4.87 2.69
C LEU A 239 -1.08 -5.82 3.88
N LEU A 240 -1.32 -7.12 3.68
CA LEU A 240 -1.15 -8.13 4.73
C LEU A 240 0.28 -8.14 5.26
N TRP A 241 1.28 -8.11 4.34
CA TRP A 241 2.69 -8.06 4.71
C TRP A 241 3.04 -6.81 5.53
N ALA A 242 2.61 -5.63 5.06
CA ALA A 242 2.86 -4.37 5.76
C ALA A 242 2.23 -4.37 7.16
N ALA A 243 0.98 -4.85 7.28
CA ALA A 243 0.28 -5.00 8.55
C ALA A 243 0.84 -6.11 9.47
N GLY A 244 1.93 -6.77 9.08
CA GLY A 244 2.56 -7.83 9.89
C GLY A 244 1.76 -9.13 9.97
N LYS A 245 0.84 -9.37 9.03
CA LYS A 245 0.03 -10.59 8.98
C LYS A 245 0.69 -11.64 8.07
N PRO A 246 0.73 -12.93 8.45
CA PRO A 246 1.22 -14.00 7.58
C PRO A 246 0.47 -14.01 6.24
N VAL A 247 1.16 -13.68 5.15
CA VAL A 247 0.51 -13.45 3.84
C VAL A 247 -0.18 -14.71 3.34
N LEU A 248 0.53 -15.85 3.29
CA LEU A 248 0.02 -17.09 2.69
C LEU A 248 -1.16 -17.69 3.45
N GLU A 249 -1.23 -17.48 4.76
CA GLU A 249 -2.32 -17.97 5.59
C GLU A 249 -3.61 -17.14 5.37
N ASN A 250 -3.43 -15.85 5.04
CA ASN A 250 -4.51 -14.86 5.02
C ASN A 250 -4.90 -14.37 3.63
N ILE A 251 -4.33 -14.94 2.55
CA ILE A 251 -4.69 -14.66 1.16
C ILE A 251 -5.61 -15.74 0.58
N ASN A 252 -6.59 -15.36 -0.22
CA ASN A 252 -7.48 -16.23 -0.99
C ASN A 252 -6.95 -16.36 -2.43
N SER A 253 -5.84 -17.08 -2.65
CA SER A 253 -5.25 -17.26 -3.99
C SER A 253 -6.08 -18.15 -4.95
N ASN A 254 -7.11 -18.82 -4.47
CA ASN A 254 -7.93 -19.76 -5.27
C ASN A 254 -9.18 -19.12 -5.89
N LYS A 255 -9.23 -17.78 -5.99
CA LYS A 255 -10.38 -17.05 -6.56
C LYS A 255 -10.18 -16.67 -8.04
N LEU A 256 -9.18 -17.23 -8.72
CA LEU A 256 -8.95 -17.11 -10.17
C LEU A 256 -9.66 -18.22 -10.93
#